data_58718d8d7d990e3896d5068cdcde511a
#
_entry.id   58718d8d7d990e3896d5068cdcde511a
#
_cell.length_a   1.000
_cell.length_b   1.000
_cell.length_c   1.000
_cell.angle_alpha   90.00
_cell.angle_beta   90.00
_cell.angle_gamma   90.00
#
_symmetry.space_group_name_H-M   'P 1'
#
loop_
_entity.id
_entity.type
_entity.pdbx_description
1 polymer ?
#
loop_
_entity_poly.entity_id
_entity_poly.type
_entity_poly.pdbx_seq_one_letter_code
_entity_poly.pdbx_strand_id
1 'polypeptide(L)'
;MAKGLDIAFFGCSLVSAYQNGPATYCRGILRALAERGHRIRFYEPLLDERLAHRDIVDPPWVSVVRYAADGSGLEEALADAYSADVLIKSSDIGLFDDLIEAALPHCTAGSALSVYWDMAGPATLARMRERNDDALRLQLPWYDLVLIRSGGAETVEGFERMGARCCFPVYNAFDPTTHYPAAPEPYYSSVLTLCAHRAPERDEQVARTFVSVAESLPGRRFVLAGCGWDDMALPGNVSYLGYVYTGEHNALYASTRALLNITRSLDREAGFCPSARLFEAAGAGTCAISESWPGMDQFFDPGNEILVADSSDEVATHISVLNQERAALIGRRARDRALTQHTFAHRAIDVEALLEGRDRLPRTVM
;
A
#
# COMPACT_ATOMS: atom_id res chain seq x y z
N MET A 1 -10.50 3.78 -29.48
CA MET A 1 -9.81 3.89 -28.18
C MET A 1 -10.28 5.20 -27.56
N ALA A 2 -10.67 5.20 -26.29
CA ALA A 2 -10.97 6.44 -25.58
C ALA A 2 -9.73 7.34 -25.60
N LYS A 3 -9.92 8.65 -25.60
CA LYS A 3 -8.82 9.62 -25.54
C LYS A 3 -8.18 9.48 -24.15
N GLY A 4 -6.86 9.23 -24.08
CA GLY A 4 -6.16 9.18 -22.81
C GLY A 4 -6.33 10.48 -22.01
N LEU A 5 -6.57 10.37 -20.70
CA LEU A 5 -6.69 11.49 -19.78
C LEU A 5 -5.32 12.05 -19.40
N ASP A 6 -5.25 13.35 -19.15
CA ASP A 6 -4.12 14.00 -18.47
C ASP A 6 -4.39 14.00 -16.95
N ILE A 7 -3.59 13.28 -16.19
CA ILE A 7 -3.77 13.08 -14.76
C ILE A 7 -2.65 13.78 -13.99
N ALA A 8 -3.00 14.76 -13.18
CA ALA A 8 -2.12 15.41 -12.23
C ALA A 8 -2.29 14.75 -10.85
N PHE A 9 -1.25 14.10 -10.37
CA PHE A 9 -1.26 13.34 -9.11
C PHE A 9 -0.32 13.95 -8.08
N PHE A 10 -0.85 14.50 -7.01
CA PHE A 10 -0.09 15.01 -5.87
C PHE A 10 0.15 13.89 -4.85
N GLY A 11 1.41 13.53 -4.64
CA GLY A 11 1.82 12.43 -3.77
C GLY A 11 3.11 12.71 -3.00
N CYS A 12 3.46 11.82 -2.07
CA CYS A 12 4.62 11.97 -1.19
C CYS A 12 5.94 11.92 -1.98
N SER A 13 6.25 10.78 -2.58
CA SER A 13 7.37 10.60 -3.52
C SER A 13 7.15 9.36 -4.37
N LEU A 14 7.39 9.48 -5.66
CA LEU A 14 7.34 8.35 -6.58
C LEU A 14 8.68 7.61 -6.63
N VAL A 15 9.78 8.34 -6.46
CA VAL A 15 11.15 7.83 -6.68
C VAL A 15 11.83 7.34 -5.40
N SER A 16 11.22 7.53 -4.25
CA SER A 16 11.69 7.02 -2.97
C SER A 16 10.60 6.26 -2.23
N ALA A 17 10.84 4.97 -1.99
CA ALA A 17 10.00 4.14 -1.11
C ALA A 17 10.46 4.19 0.35
N TYR A 18 11.54 4.91 0.66
CA TYR A 18 12.07 5.04 2.01
C TYR A 18 11.05 5.74 2.93
N GLN A 19 10.62 5.06 3.99
CA GLN A 19 9.56 5.51 4.91
C GLN A 19 8.28 6.02 4.20
N ASN A 20 8.01 5.47 3.02
CA ASN A 20 6.89 5.84 2.16
C ASN A 20 6.13 4.58 1.75
N GLY A 21 5.28 4.08 2.64
CA GLY A 21 4.52 2.85 2.43
C GLY A 21 3.65 2.83 1.17
N PRO A 22 3.02 3.94 0.74
CA PRO A 22 2.27 4.03 -0.51
C PRO A 22 3.11 4.01 -1.80
N ALA A 23 4.43 4.18 -1.76
CA ALA A 23 5.23 4.36 -2.99
C ALA A 23 5.05 3.22 -4.00
N THR A 24 5.15 1.96 -3.56
CA THR A 24 4.99 0.79 -4.46
C THR A 24 3.59 0.70 -5.05
N TYR A 25 2.57 1.07 -4.27
CA TYR A 25 1.19 1.18 -4.73
C TYR A 25 1.03 2.26 -5.81
N CYS A 26 1.50 3.48 -5.53
CA CYS A 26 1.42 4.59 -6.49
C CYS A 26 2.18 4.26 -7.79
N ARG A 27 3.39 3.70 -7.69
CA ARG A 27 4.15 3.24 -8.86
C ARG A 27 3.37 2.24 -9.71
N GLY A 28 2.79 1.23 -9.07
CA GLY A 28 2.08 0.16 -9.75
C GLY A 28 0.82 0.67 -10.45
N ILE A 29 -0.04 1.41 -9.74
CA ILE A 29 -1.30 1.88 -10.31
C ILE A 29 -1.10 2.95 -11.38
N LEU A 30 -0.20 3.91 -11.16
CA LEU A 30 0.06 4.99 -12.12
C LEU A 30 0.75 4.46 -13.38
N ARG A 31 1.68 3.49 -13.26
CA ARG A 31 2.25 2.80 -14.40
C ARG A 31 1.17 2.08 -15.20
N ALA A 32 0.30 1.32 -14.55
CA ALA A 32 -0.77 0.60 -15.24
C ALA A 32 -1.76 1.55 -15.95
N LEU A 33 -2.04 2.73 -15.39
CA LEU A 33 -2.82 3.78 -16.06
C LEU A 33 -2.06 4.37 -17.26
N ALA A 34 -0.76 4.60 -17.14
CA ALA A 34 0.06 5.09 -18.24
C ALA A 34 0.14 4.08 -19.41
N GLU A 35 0.25 2.77 -19.11
CA GLU A 35 0.22 1.69 -20.10
C GLU A 35 -1.14 1.61 -20.84
N ARG A 36 -2.21 2.14 -20.25
CA ARG A 36 -3.54 2.28 -20.85
C ARG A 36 -3.70 3.55 -21.70
N GLY A 37 -2.67 4.39 -21.76
CA GLY A 37 -2.61 5.56 -22.63
C GLY A 37 -2.92 6.88 -21.91
N HIS A 38 -3.03 6.91 -20.59
CA HIS A 38 -3.16 8.15 -19.82
C HIS A 38 -1.79 8.84 -19.69
N ARG A 39 -1.78 10.17 -19.69
CA ARG A 39 -0.59 10.97 -19.39
C ARG A 39 -0.55 11.26 -17.91
N ILE A 40 0.54 10.89 -17.22
CA ILE A 40 0.68 11.06 -15.78
C ILE A 40 1.71 12.15 -15.49
N ARG A 41 1.31 13.15 -14.69
CA ARG A 41 2.18 14.14 -14.05
C ARG A 41 2.12 13.90 -12.55
N PHE A 42 3.24 13.51 -11.95
CA PHE A 42 3.33 13.25 -10.52
C PHE A 42 4.01 14.42 -9.83
N TYR A 43 3.30 15.11 -8.96
CA TYR A 43 3.78 16.25 -8.19
C TYR A 43 4.24 15.79 -6.81
N GLU A 44 5.53 15.97 -6.53
CA GLU A 44 6.13 15.63 -5.23
C GLU A 44 6.91 16.82 -4.66
N PRO A 45 6.86 17.07 -3.32
CA PRO A 45 7.68 18.11 -2.70
C PRO A 45 9.15 17.74 -2.80
N LEU A 46 10.00 18.73 -3.09
CA LEU A 46 11.45 18.58 -3.14
C LEU A 46 12.01 18.51 -1.72
N LEU A 47 12.23 17.28 -1.23
CA LEU A 47 12.78 17.02 0.11
C LEU A 47 14.10 16.28 -0.02
N ASP A 48 15.17 16.82 0.61
CA ASP A 48 16.54 16.28 0.55
C ASP A 48 16.60 14.82 1.04
N GLU A 49 15.85 14.47 2.09
CA GLU A 49 15.78 13.12 2.61
C GLU A 49 15.23 12.11 1.57
N ARG A 50 14.22 12.52 0.80
CA ARG A 50 13.64 11.67 -0.25
C ARG A 50 14.60 11.49 -1.42
N LEU A 51 15.33 12.55 -1.76
CA LEU A 51 16.37 12.50 -2.81
C LEU A 51 17.55 11.62 -2.40
N ALA A 52 17.99 11.68 -1.13
CA ALA A 52 19.07 10.87 -0.59
C ALA A 52 18.73 9.36 -0.59
N HIS A 53 17.44 9.01 -0.48
CA HIS A 53 16.95 7.64 -0.42
C HIS A 53 16.17 7.20 -1.67
N ARG A 54 16.55 7.71 -2.84
CA ARG A 54 15.98 7.26 -4.11
C ARG A 54 16.32 5.79 -4.35
N ASP A 55 15.31 5.00 -4.68
CA ASP A 55 15.45 3.57 -5.03
C ASP A 55 15.16 3.28 -6.50
N ILE A 56 14.59 4.25 -7.23
CA ILE A 56 14.43 4.19 -8.69
C ILE A 56 14.82 5.53 -9.35
N VAL A 57 15.17 5.49 -10.63
CA VAL A 57 15.29 6.68 -11.48
C VAL A 57 13.90 7.16 -11.87
N ASP A 58 13.80 8.40 -12.40
CA ASP A 58 12.52 8.91 -12.92
C ASP A 58 12.00 7.97 -14.01
N PRO A 59 10.81 7.36 -13.83
CA PRO A 59 10.32 6.40 -14.80
C PRO A 59 9.88 7.08 -16.11
N PRO A 60 10.10 6.45 -17.29
CA PRO A 60 9.79 7.09 -18.58
C PRO A 60 8.28 7.23 -18.87
N TRP A 61 7.42 6.57 -18.10
CA TRP A 61 5.97 6.60 -18.26
C TRP A 61 5.27 7.70 -17.47
N VAL A 62 6.02 8.54 -16.73
CA VAL A 62 5.49 9.61 -15.88
C VAL A 62 6.39 10.85 -15.96
N SER A 63 5.79 12.04 -15.93
CA SER A 63 6.53 13.29 -15.69
C SER A 63 6.56 13.56 -14.18
N VAL A 64 7.72 13.39 -13.54
CA VAL A 64 7.90 13.73 -12.11
C VAL A 64 8.18 15.22 -11.99
N VAL A 65 7.22 15.95 -11.44
CA VAL A 65 7.30 17.40 -11.20
C VAL A 65 7.65 17.64 -9.73
N ARG A 66 8.86 18.12 -9.46
CA ARG A 66 9.31 18.42 -8.10
C ARG A 66 9.11 19.90 -7.84
N TYR A 67 8.29 20.24 -6.85
CA TYR A 67 8.05 21.62 -6.44
C TYR A 67 8.82 21.97 -5.16
N ALA A 68 9.21 23.24 -5.04
CA ALA A 68 9.90 23.72 -3.84
C ALA A 68 9.03 23.48 -2.59
N ALA A 69 9.67 23.07 -1.49
CA ALA A 69 8.99 22.76 -0.24
C ALA A 69 8.57 24.02 0.55
N ASP A 70 7.98 24.98 -0.18
CA ASP A 70 7.44 26.25 0.35
C ASP A 70 6.12 26.61 -0.33
N GLY A 71 5.45 27.68 0.15
CA GLY A 71 4.15 28.09 -0.35
C GLY A 71 4.16 28.49 -1.83
N SER A 72 5.22 29.15 -2.31
CA SER A 72 5.35 29.57 -3.72
C SER A 72 5.47 28.34 -4.63
N GLY A 73 6.28 27.35 -4.25
CA GLY A 73 6.43 26.11 -5.00
C GLY A 73 5.12 25.33 -5.09
N LEU A 74 4.32 25.32 -4.01
CA LEU A 74 3.00 24.69 -4.04
C LEU A 74 2.04 25.45 -4.98
N GLU A 75 2.01 26.79 -4.93
CA GLU A 75 1.16 27.59 -5.80
C GLU A 75 1.52 27.37 -7.28
N GLU A 76 2.81 27.34 -7.64
CA GLU A 76 3.27 27.02 -8.98
C GLU A 76 2.85 25.62 -9.44
N ALA A 77 2.97 24.61 -8.56
CA ALA A 77 2.56 23.24 -8.85
C ALA A 77 1.04 23.12 -9.09
N LEU A 78 0.23 23.79 -8.27
CA LEU A 78 -1.22 23.82 -8.44
C LEU A 78 -1.61 24.54 -9.74
N ALA A 79 -0.94 25.64 -10.10
CA ALA A 79 -1.17 26.37 -11.34
C ALA A 79 -0.80 25.53 -12.58
N ASP A 80 0.31 24.79 -12.54
CA ASP A 80 0.70 23.86 -13.62
C ASP A 80 -0.31 22.71 -13.77
N ALA A 81 -0.81 22.18 -12.65
CA ALA A 81 -1.78 21.08 -12.62
C ALA A 81 -3.18 21.48 -13.13
N TYR A 82 -3.53 22.78 -13.11
CA TYR A 82 -4.87 23.32 -13.44
C TYR A 82 -5.44 22.86 -14.79
N SER A 83 -4.59 22.59 -15.76
CA SER A 83 -4.98 22.16 -17.11
C SER A 83 -5.26 20.66 -17.25
N ALA A 84 -5.10 19.87 -16.18
CA ALA A 84 -5.32 18.43 -16.22
C ALA A 84 -6.81 18.07 -16.35
N ASP A 85 -7.09 16.91 -16.96
CA ASP A 85 -8.43 16.33 -17.00
C ASP A 85 -8.86 15.78 -15.64
N VAL A 86 -7.89 15.34 -14.84
CA VAL A 86 -8.10 14.78 -13.48
C VAL A 86 -7.02 15.30 -12.54
N LEU A 87 -7.44 15.87 -11.42
CA LEU A 87 -6.55 16.29 -10.34
C LEU A 87 -6.74 15.34 -9.14
N ILE A 88 -5.67 14.66 -8.74
CA ILE A 88 -5.70 13.68 -7.66
C ILE A 88 -4.82 14.15 -6.50
N LYS A 89 -5.38 14.21 -5.29
CA LYS A 89 -4.63 14.35 -4.04
C LYS A 89 -4.56 12.99 -3.34
N SER A 90 -3.34 12.45 -3.18
CA SER A 90 -3.09 11.30 -2.32
C SER A 90 -3.02 11.72 -0.86
N SER A 91 -3.56 10.95 0.08
CA SER A 91 -3.30 11.19 1.50
C SER A 91 -1.81 10.95 1.84
N ASP A 92 -1.38 11.48 2.98
CA ASP A 92 -0.06 11.26 3.56
C ASP A 92 1.13 11.73 2.67
N ILE A 93 0.99 12.92 2.05
CA ILE A 93 2.12 13.57 1.35
C ILE A 93 3.21 13.94 2.36
N GLY A 94 2.79 14.37 3.57
CA GLY A 94 3.66 14.74 4.68
C GLY A 94 4.06 16.21 4.69
N LEU A 95 3.73 16.95 3.64
CA LEU A 95 3.95 18.39 3.54
C LEU A 95 2.75 19.05 2.85
N PHE A 96 2.21 20.12 3.45
CA PHE A 96 1.06 20.87 2.93
C PHE A 96 -0.22 20.06 2.73
N ASP A 97 -0.39 18.92 3.41
CA ASP A 97 -1.56 18.06 3.23
C ASP A 97 -2.88 18.85 3.37
N ASP A 98 -3.06 19.60 4.45
CA ASP A 98 -4.28 20.39 4.69
C ASP A 98 -4.49 21.48 3.62
N LEU A 99 -3.42 22.11 3.13
CA LEU A 99 -3.50 23.15 2.10
C LEU A 99 -3.90 22.56 0.74
N ILE A 100 -3.31 21.42 0.37
CA ILE A 100 -3.63 20.74 -0.88
C ILE A 100 -5.05 20.16 -0.83
N GLU A 101 -5.46 19.59 0.31
CA GLU A 101 -6.81 19.10 0.55
C GLU A 101 -7.85 20.22 0.40
N ALA A 102 -7.54 21.42 0.88
CA ALA A 102 -8.42 22.57 0.78
C ALA A 102 -8.44 23.20 -0.64
N ALA A 103 -7.31 23.24 -1.31
CA ALA A 103 -7.19 23.95 -2.60
C ALA A 103 -7.64 23.10 -3.79
N LEU A 104 -7.27 21.81 -3.83
CA LEU A 104 -7.36 20.99 -5.04
C LEU A 104 -8.77 20.85 -5.60
N PRO A 105 -9.85 20.63 -4.82
CA PRO A 105 -11.20 20.52 -5.39
C PRO A 105 -11.70 21.82 -6.02
N HIS A 106 -11.05 22.95 -5.73
CA HIS A 106 -11.37 24.28 -6.28
C HIS A 106 -10.41 24.71 -7.40
N CYS A 107 -9.36 23.94 -7.67
CA CYS A 107 -8.36 24.19 -8.71
C CYS A 107 -8.64 23.42 -10.01
N THR A 108 -9.89 23.07 -10.30
CA THR A 108 -10.25 22.32 -11.50
C THR A 108 -10.73 23.24 -12.61
N ALA A 109 -10.34 22.95 -13.87
CA ALA A 109 -10.80 23.71 -15.06
C ALA A 109 -11.99 22.99 -15.71
N GLY A 110 -13.09 23.71 -15.91
CA GLY A 110 -14.22 23.21 -16.70
C GLY A 110 -14.83 21.91 -16.16
N SER A 111 -14.65 20.81 -16.91
CA SER A 111 -15.17 19.47 -16.56
C SER A 111 -14.11 18.55 -15.95
N ALA A 112 -12.98 19.10 -15.50
CA ALA A 112 -11.94 18.32 -14.85
C ALA A 112 -12.44 17.72 -13.52
N LEU A 113 -12.02 16.48 -13.22
CA LEU A 113 -12.40 15.79 -11.99
C LEU A 113 -11.41 16.07 -10.85
N SER A 114 -11.94 16.31 -9.66
CA SER A 114 -11.18 16.35 -8.40
C SER A 114 -11.32 15.03 -7.66
N VAL A 115 -10.20 14.39 -7.34
CA VAL A 115 -10.17 13.07 -6.69
C VAL A 115 -9.34 13.14 -5.41
N TYR A 116 -9.91 12.68 -4.33
CA TYR A 116 -9.16 12.36 -3.12
C TYR A 116 -8.86 10.87 -3.08
N TRP A 117 -7.57 10.50 -3.05
CA TRP A 117 -7.15 9.10 -3.00
C TRP A 117 -6.54 8.76 -1.65
N ASP A 118 -7.32 8.13 -0.82
CA ASP A 118 -6.93 7.80 0.55
C ASP A 118 -6.07 6.52 0.63
N MET A 119 -4.96 6.61 1.35
CA MET A 119 -4.04 5.50 1.54
C MET A 119 -4.25 4.73 2.86
N ALA A 120 -5.15 5.21 3.73
CA ALA A 120 -5.38 4.65 5.06
C ALA A 120 -6.84 4.81 5.54
N GLY A 121 -7.81 4.46 4.70
CA GLY A 121 -9.24 4.74 4.87
C GLY A 121 -9.80 4.69 6.29
N PRO A 122 -9.65 3.59 7.04
CA PRO A 122 -10.14 3.52 8.43
C PRO A 122 -9.53 4.58 9.36
N ALA A 123 -8.21 4.84 9.23
CA ALA A 123 -7.52 5.82 10.05
C ALA A 123 -7.94 7.26 9.70
N THR A 124 -8.10 7.56 8.42
CA THR A 124 -8.62 8.86 7.94
C THR A 124 -10.03 9.11 8.46
N LEU A 125 -10.91 8.11 8.41
CA LEU A 125 -12.25 8.23 8.98
C LEU A 125 -12.23 8.47 10.49
N ALA A 126 -11.38 7.75 11.23
CA ALA A 126 -11.23 7.97 12.68
C ALA A 126 -10.79 9.41 12.95
N ARG A 127 -9.76 9.92 12.27
CA ARG A 127 -9.29 11.31 12.37
C ARG A 127 -10.40 12.31 12.11
N MET A 128 -11.17 12.16 11.04
CA MET A 128 -12.28 13.06 10.69
C MET A 128 -13.44 13.01 11.69
N ARG A 129 -13.65 11.86 12.36
CA ARG A 129 -14.67 11.74 13.42
C ARG A 129 -14.27 12.48 14.70
N GLU A 130 -12.99 12.46 15.02
CA GLU A 130 -12.45 13.11 16.22
C GLU A 130 -12.28 14.63 16.06
N ARG A 131 -12.02 15.08 14.82
CA ARG A 131 -11.70 16.49 14.53
C ARG A 131 -12.76 17.13 13.63
N ASN A 132 -13.58 18.00 14.21
CA ASN A 132 -14.61 18.74 13.45
C ASN A 132 -14.01 19.80 12.50
N ASP A 133 -12.80 20.25 12.78
CA ASP A 133 -12.03 21.25 12.04
C ASP A 133 -11.02 20.62 11.04
N ASP A 134 -11.12 19.31 10.82
CA ASP A 134 -10.26 18.59 9.88
C ASP A 134 -10.44 19.14 8.45
N ALA A 135 -9.33 19.51 7.80
CA ALA A 135 -9.35 20.13 6.49
C ALA A 135 -10.05 19.26 5.43
N LEU A 136 -9.74 17.97 5.41
CA LEU A 136 -10.39 17.03 4.51
C LEU A 136 -11.89 16.93 4.77
N ARG A 137 -12.30 16.80 6.05
CA ARG A 137 -13.71 16.73 6.41
C ARG A 137 -14.52 17.92 5.88
N LEU A 138 -13.94 19.12 5.96
CA LEU A 138 -14.59 20.35 5.45
C LEU A 138 -14.66 20.42 3.94
N GLN A 139 -13.70 19.81 3.25
CA GLN A 139 -13.59 19.86 1.79
C GLN A 139 -14.13 18.61 1.08
N LEU A 140 -14.36 17.52 1.81
CA LEU A 140 -14.79 16.25 1.24
C LEU A 140 -16.02 16.35 0.31
N PRO A 141 -17.06 17.18 0.61
CA PRO A 141 -18.21 17.36 -0.28
C PRO A 141 -17.89 18.02 -1.63
N TRP A 142 -16.72 18.63 -1.76
CA TRP A 142 -16.30 19.31 -2.98
C TRP A 142 -15.49 18.42 -3.92
N TYR A 143 -14.97 17.30 -3.42
CA TYR A 143 -14.35 16.28 -4.28
C TYR A 143 -15.42 15.54 -5.09
N ASP A 144 -15.14 15.31 -6.36
CA ASP A 144 -16.05 14.56 -7.24
C ASP A 144 -16.01 13.06 -6.91
N LEU A 145 -14.85 12.57 -6.52
CA LEU A 145 -14.60 11.14 -6.25
C LEU A 145 -13.63 10.95 -5.09
N VAL A 146 -13.94 9.99 -4.24
CA VAL A 146 -13.03 9.47 -3.21
C VAL A 146 -12.65 8.04 -3.56
N LEU A 147 -11.36 7.76 -3.62
CA LEU A 147 -10.81 6.41 -3.76
C LEU A 147 -10.13 6.03 -2.46
N ILE A 148 -10.37 4.81 -1.96
CA ILE A 148 -9.76 4.32 -0.73
C ILE A 148 -8.96 3.04 -1.00
N ARG A 149 -7.73 2.96 -0.47
CA ARG A 149 -6.88 1.78 -0.63
C ARG A 149 -7.27 0.63 0.30
N SER A 150 -7.97 0.92 1.38
CA SER A 150 -8.31 -0.03 2.43
C SER A 150 -9.67 0.27 3.05
N GLY A 151 -10.33 -0.75 3.57
CA GLY A 151 -11.65 -0.70 4.17
C GLY A 151 -12.75 -1.27 3.29
N GLY A 152 -13.78 -1.82 3.93
CA GLY A 152 -14.96 -2.39 3.29
C GLY A 152 -16.14 -1.42 3.18
N ALA A 153 -17.35 -1.97 3.07
CA ALA A 153 -18.59 -1.20 2.93
C ALA A 153 -18.78 -0.16 4.04
N GLU A 154 -18.46 -0.51 5.29
CA GLU A 154 -18.56 0.44 6.41
C GLU A 154 -17.65 1.66 6.25
N THR A 155 -16.45 1.46 5.68
CA THR A 155 -15.52 2.54 5.41
C THR A 155 -16.04 3.44 4.29
N VAL A 156 -16.53 2.85 3.19
CA VAL A 156 -17.17 3.58 2.07
C VAL A 156 -18.34 4.42 2.59
N GLU A 157 -19.30 3.80 3.28
CA GLU A 157 -20.44 4.50 3.87
C GLU A 157 -20.00 5.56 4.89
N GLY A 158 -18.89 5.33 5.59
CA GLY A 158 -18.29 6.30 6.50
C GLY A 158 -17.88 7.57 5.79
N PHE A 159 -17.17 7.48 4.65
CA PHE A 159 -16.81 8.62 3.81
C PHE A 159 -18.05 9.31 3.22
N GLU A 160 -19.03 8.54 2.74
CA GLU A 160 -20.30 9.09 2.22
C GLU A 160 -21.07 9.86 3.30
N ARG A 161 -21.15 9.33 4.51
CA ARG A 161 -21.77 10.03 5.67
C ARG A 161 -21.01 11.30 6.08
N MET A 162 -19.70 11.38 5.80
CA MET A 162 -18.90 12.59 5.98
C MET A 162 -19.01 13.58 4.82
N GLY A 163 -19.78 13.24 3.79
CA GLY A 163 -20.09 14.14 2.67
C GLY A 163 -19.41 13.79 1.34
N ALA A 164 -18.68 12.69 1.24
CA ALA A 164 -18.16 12.23 -0.04
C ALA A 164 -19.32 11.95 -1.00
N ARG A 165 -19.26 12.49 -2.23
CA ARG A 165 -20.28 12.28 -3.26
C ARG A 165 -20.31 10.85 -3.75
N CYS A 166 -19.12 10.26 -3.92
CA CYS A 166 -18.91 8.88 -4.32
C CYS A 166 -17.63 8.39 -3.64
N CYS A 167 -17.63 7.17 -3.12
CA CYS A 167 -16.46 6.54 -2.54
C CYS A 167 -16.32 5.10 -3.04
N PHE A 168 -15.12 4.74 -3.53
CA PHE A 168 -14.86 3.39 -4.05
C PHE A 168 -13.53 2.84 -3.55
N PRO A 169 -13.47 1.53 -3.22
CA PRO A 169 -12.22 0.89 -2.87
C PRO A 169 -11.38 0.56 -4.11
N VAL A 170 -10.09 0.89 -4.04
CA VAL A 170 -9.06 0.47 -5.00
C VAL A 170 -7.95 -0.19 -4.20
N TYR A 171 -8.14 -1.46 -3.89
CA TYR A 171 -7.27 -2.22 -2.99
C TYR A 171 -5.84 -2.37 -3.50
N ASN A 172 -4.94 -2.69 -2.58
CA ASN A 172 -3.58 -3.10 -2.92
C ASN A 172 -3.57 -4.21 -3.98
N ALA A 173 -2.49 -4.26 -4.71
CA ALA A 173 -2.18 -5.22 -5.74
C ALA A 173 -0.67 -5.34 -5.87
N PHE A 174 -0.17 -6.05 -6.88
CA PHE A 174 1.26 -6.06 -7.19
C PHE A 174 1.51 -5.83 -8.69
N ASP A 175 2.74 -5.44 -9.00
CA ASP A 175 3.25 -5.38 -10.37
C ASP A 175 4.12 -6.61 -10.62
N PRO A 176 3.74 -7.51 -11.56
CA PRO A 176 4.51 -8.71 -11.88
C PRO A 176 5.92 -8.43 -12.41
N THR A 177 6.22 -7.20 -12.83
CA THR A 177 7.55 -6.80 -13.29
C THR A 177 8.47 -6.38 -12.15
N THR A 178 7.92 -6.07 -10.98
CA THR A 178 8.67 -5.69 -9.77
C THR A 178 8.75 -6.82 -8.75
N HIS A 179 7.66 -7.59 -8.58
CA HIS A 179 7.60 -8.70 -7.65
C HIS A 179 7.35 -10.02 -8.40
N TYR A 180 8.37 -10.87 -8.42
CA TYR A 180 8.42 -12.13 -9.16
C TYR A 180 9.30 -13.15 -8.43
N PRO A 181 9.15 -14.47 -8.72
CA PRO A 181 10.00 -15.49 -8.14
C PRO A 181 11.47 -15.29 -8.49
N ALA A 182 12.33 -15.28 -7.49
CA ALA A 182 13.77 -15.11 -7.63
C ALA A 182 14.54 -16.30 -7.02
N ALA A 183 15.85 -16.36 -7.27
CA ALA A 183 16.71 -17.31 -6.57
C ALA A 183 16.87 -16.90 -5.10
N PRO A 184 16.86 -17.86 -4.16
CA PRO A 184 17.12 -17.56 -2.76
C PRO A 184 18.57 -17.16 -2.53
N GLU A 185 18.79 -16.23 -1.59
CA GLU A 185 20.11 -15.81 -1.14
C GLU A 185 20.36 -16.23 0.30
N PRO A 186 21.50 -16.88 0.62
CA PRO A 186 21.80 -17.35 1.97
C PRO A 186 21.77 -16.25 3.04
N TYR A 187 22.10 -15.02 2.67
CA TYR A 187 22.06 -13.86 3.57
C TYR A 187 20.66 -13.62 4.17
N TYR A 188 19.61 -13.79 3.38
CA TYR A 188 18.22 -13.61 3.80
C TYR A 188 17.55 -14.90 4.30
N SER A 189 18.24 -16.04 4.32
CA SER A 189 17.66 -17.33 4.69
C SER A 189 17.02 -17.28 6.08
N SER A 190 15.73 -17.65 6.18
CA SER A 190 14.97 -17.64 7.45
C SER A 190 13.78 -18.61 7.41
N VAL A 191 13.26 -18.97 8.57
CA VAL A 191 11.99 -19.70 8.66
C VAL A 191 10.79 -18.74 8.65
N LEU A 192 11.01 -17.51 9.15
CA LEU A 192 9.99 -16.46 9.18
C LEU A 192 10.66 -15.10 9.01
N THR A 193 10.13 -14.30 8.13
CA THR A 193 10.53 -12.90 7.93
C THR A 193 9.37 -11.97 8.25
N LEU A 194 9.62 -10.93 9.04
CA LEU A 194 8.77 -9.77 9.17
C LEU A 194 9.40 -8.61 8.42
N CYS A 195 8.73 -8.10 7.37
CA CYS A 195 9.17 -6.94 6.60
C CYS A 195 8.21 -5.77 6.84
N ALA A 196 8.54 -4.91 7.81
CA ALA A 196 7.70 -3.78 8.21
C ALA A 196 8.53 -2.68 8.85
N HIS A 197 8.17 -1.42 8.61
CA HIS A 197 8.67 -0.31 9.42
C HIS A 197 8.03 -0.36 10.80
N ARG A 198 8.78 0.06 11.81
CA ARG A 198 8.24 0.18 13.15
C ARG A 198 7.16 1.26 13.17
N ALA A 199 6.08 0.92 13.83
CA ALA A 199 5.02 1.85 14.19
C ALA A 199 4.69 1.58 15.66
N PRO A 200 4.82 2.56 16.56
CA PRO A 200 4.70 2.35 18.01
C PRO A 200 3.43 1.60 18.41
N GLU A 201 2.33 1.85 17.71
CA GLU A 201 1.05 1.17 17.93
C GLU A 201 1.09 -0.35 17.64
N ARG A 202 2.15 -0.86 16.99
CA ARG A 202 2.34 -2.29 16.68
C ARG A 202 3.45 -2.95 17.49
N ASP A 203 4.18 -2.21 18.33
CA ASP A 203 5.31 -2.75 19.08
C ASP A 203 4.92 -3.96 19.94
N GLU A 204 3.82 -3.86 20.69
CA GLU A 204 3.31 -4.95 21.50
C GLU A 204 2.91 -6.16 20.65
N GLN A 205 2.28 -5.93 19.51
CA GLN A 205 1.86 -6.98 18.60
C GLN A 205 3.06 -7.69 17.98
N VAL A 206 4.10 -6.95 17.55
CA VAL A 206 5.36 -7.52 17.03
C VAL A 206 6.10 -8.29 18.11
N ALA A 207 6.18 -7.74 19.32
CA ALA A 207 6.79 -8.45 20.46
C ALA A 207 6.06 -9.78 20.71
N ARG A 208 4.74 -9.79 20.72
CA ARG A 208 3.92 -10.97 20.99
C ARG A 208 3.96 -12.00 19.84
N THR A 209 3.83 -11.59 18.57
CA THR A 209 3.64 -12.53 17.45
C THR A 209 4.90 -12.85 16.66
N PHE A 210 5.97 -12.06 16.80
CA PHE A 210 7.23 -12.32 16.11
C PHE A 210 8.36 -12.61 17.09
N VAL A 211 8.61 -11.74 18.08
CA VAL A 211 9.74 -11.90 19.01
C VAL A 211 9.54 -13.13 19.90
N SER A 212 8.36 -13.30 20.52
CA SER A 212 8.09 -14.46 21.39
C SER A 212 8.12 -15.79 20.61
N VAL A 213 7.71 -15.78 19.34
CA VAL A 213 7.83 -16.97 18.48
C VAL A 213 9.30 -17.30 18.20
N ALA A 214 10.14 -16.29 17.96
CA ALA A 214 11.58 -16.49 17.78
C ALA A 214 12.22 -17.06 19.07
N GLU A 215 11.85 -16.56 20.25
CA GLU A 215 12.29 -17.07 21.55
C GLU A 215 11.89 -18.54 21.77
N SER A 216 10.68 -18.91 21.37
CA SER A 216 10.18 -20.28 21.49
C SER A 216 10.86 -21.28 20.55
N LEU A 217 11.53 -20.79 19.50
CA LEU A 217 12.21 -21.61 18.47
C LEU A 217 13.68 -21.22 18.30
N PRO A 218 14.53 -21.34 19.35
CA PRO A 218 15.90 -20.79 19.36
C PRO A 218 16.83 -21.45 18.32
N GLY A 219 16.53 -22.65 17.85
CA GLY A 219 17.28 -23.32 16.77
C GLY A 219 16.90 -22.91 15.35
N ARG A 220 16.01 -21.92 15.17
CA ARG A 220 15.56 -21.42 13.89
C ARG A 220 15.99 -19.98 13.70
N ARG A 221 16.33 -19.59 12.47
CA ARG A 221 16.68 -18.21 12.13
C ARG A 221 15.46 -17.43 11.67
N PHE A 222 15.30 -16.24 12.23
CA PHE A 222 14.27 -15.25 11.90
C PHE A 222 14.91 -14.01 11.30
N VAL A 223 14.18 -13.28 10.45
CA VAL A 223 14.63 -12.03 9.86
C VAL A 223 13.61 -10.94 10.13
N LEU A 224 14.10 -9.79 10.62
CA LEU A 224 13.35 -8.55 10.77
C LEU A 224 13.93 -7.52 9.82
N ALA A 225 13.11 -7.00 8.91
CA ALA A 225 13.48 -5.97 7.94
C ALA A 225 12.56 -4.76 8.06
N GLY A 226 13.11 -3.56 7.87
CA GLY A 226 12.41 -2.27 7.99
C GLY A 226 13.11 -1.34 8.97
N CYS A 227 12.80 -0.04 8.94
CA CYS A 227 13.40 0.96 9.81
C CYS A 227 12.79 0.97 11.22
N GLY A 228 13.56 1.49 12.17
CA GLY A 228 13.10 1.91 13.51
C GLY A 228 13.12 0.80 14.57
N TRP A 229 13.74 -0.35 14.31
CA TRP A 229 13.82 -1.47 15.25
C TRP A 229 15.15 -1.52 16.02
N ASP A 230 16.02 -0.52 15.88
CA ASP A 230 17.39 -0.50 16.40
C ASP A 230 17.48 -0.63 17.93
N ASP A 231 16.48 -0.13 18.64
CA ASP A 231 16.37 -0.17 20.11
C ASP A 231 15.50 -1.31 20.65
N MET A 232 14.93 -2.14 19.76
CA MET A 232 14.13 -3.30 20.17
C MET A 232 15.04 -4.44 20.65
N ALA A 233 14.76 -4.96 21.85
CA ALA A 233 15.45 -6.15 22.35
C ALA A 233 15.06 -7.38 21.49
N LEU A 234 16.02 -7.90 20.72
CA LEU A 234 15.81 -9.03 19.83
C LEU A 234 16.55 -10.28 20.33
N PRO A 235 15.93 -11.48 20.24
CA PRO A 235 16.60 -12.74 20.53
C PRO A 235 17.79 -12.99 19.59
N GLY A 236 18.79 -13.75 20.04
CA GLY A 236 20.02 -14.00 19.28
C GLY A 236 19.84 -14.75 17.94
N ASN A 237 18.68 -15.34 17.71
CA ASN A 237 18.31 -16.02 16.47
C ASN A 237 17.51 -15.12 15.50
N VAL A 238 17.30 -13.82 15.82
CA VAL A 238 16.72 -12.82 14.95
C VAL A 238 17.82 -11.96 14.33
N SER A 239 17.86 -11.91 13.01
CA SER A 239 18.74 -11.00 12.25
C SER A 239 17.95 -9.75 11.87
N TYR A 240 18.34 -8.58 12.39
CA TYR A 240 17.80 -7.31 11.97
C TYR A 240 18.60 -6.75 10.79
N LEU A 241 17.93 -6.42 9.69
CA LEU A 241 18.57 -5.99 8.43
C LEU A 241 18.50 -4.48 8.18
N GLY A 242 17.74 -3.75 9.01
CA GLY A 242 17.42 -2.36 8.66
C GLY A 242 16.50 -2.28 7.45
N TYR A 243 16.60 -1.16 6.72
CA TYR A 243 15.80 -0.95 5.53
C TYR A 243 16.24 -1.84 4.37
N VAL A 244 15.30 -2.58 3.79
CA VAL A 244 15.51 -3.37 2.57
C VAL A 244 14.80 -2.67 1.43
N TYR A 245 15.54 -2.30 0.39
CA TYR A 245 15.00 -1.59 -0.77
C TYR A 245 14.16 -2.53 -1.65
N THR A 246 13.20 -1.94 -2.39
CA THR A 246 12.26 -2.69 -3.23
C THR A 246 12.94 -3.65 -4.19
N GLY A 247 14.12 -3.29 -4.73
CA GLY A 247 14.91 -4.14 -5.62
C GLY A 247 15.41 -5.45 -4.98
N GLU A 248 15.49 -5.51 -3.65
CA GLU A 248 15.96 -6.67 -2.89
C GLU A 248 14.79 -7.53 -2.36
N HIS A 249 13.55 -7.05 -2.43
CA HIS A 249 12.38 -7.76 -1.90
C HIS A 249 12.23 -9.16 -2.47
N ASN A 250 12.48 -9.36 -3.77
CA ASN A 250 12.36 -10.68 -4.39
C ASN A 250 13.35 -11.69 -3.81
N ALA A 251 14.60 -11.29 -3.55
CA ALA A 251 15.60 -12.13 -2.91
C ALA A 251 15.24 -12.43 -1.45
N LEU A 252 14.79 -11.41 -0.70
CA LEU A 252 14.33 -11.55 0.68
C LEU A 252 13.16 -12.55 0.77
N TYR A 253 12.14 -12.37 -0.08
CA TYR A 253 10.95 -13.23 -0.09
C TYR A 253 11.25 -14.64 -0.57
N ALA A 254 12.08 -14.82 -1.58
CA ALA A 254 12.49 -16.14 -2.06
C ALA A 254 13.33 -16.93 -1.03
N SER A 255 13.95 -16.24 -0.08
CA SER A 255 14.87 -16.84 0.92
C SER A 255 14.19 -17.19 2.24
N THR A 256 12.95 -16.74 2.46
CA THR A 256 12.18 -17.07 3.66
C THR A 256 11.22 -18.23 3.41
N ARG A 257 10.97 -19.05 4.43
CA ARG A 257 9.94 -20.10 4.35
C ARG A 257 8.54 -19.51 4.39
N ALA A 258 8.34 -18.49 5.22
CA ALA A 258 7.10 -17.71 5.26
C ALA A 258 7.36 -16.24 5.58
N LEU A 259 6.53 -15.36 5.05
CA LEU A 259 6.44 -13.95 5.43
C LEU A 259 5.35 -13.80 6.50
N LEU A 260 5.63 -13.11 7.60
CA LEU A 260 4.62 -12.73 8.58
C LEU A 260 4.03 -11.37 8.22
N ASN A 261 2.72 -11.30 8.13
CA ASN A 261 1.97 -10.05 7.98
C ASN A 261 1.25 -9.72 9.30
N ILE A 262 1.56 -8.56 9.86
CA ILE A 262 0.91 -8.01 11.05
C ILE A 262 0.09 -6.79 10.60
N THR A 263 -1.22 -6.86 10.81
CA THR A 263 -2.16 -5.80 10.42
C THR A 263 -2.37 -4.82 11.56
N ARG A 264 -2.49 -3.52 11.29
CA ARG A 264 -2.84 -2.52 12.30
C ARG A 264 -4.23 -2.83 12.88
N SER A 265 -4.44 -2.58 14.17
CA SER A 265 -5.72 -2.90 14.83
C SER A 265 -6.92 -2.26 14.14
N LEU A 266 -6.84 -0.97 13.81
CA LEU A 266 -7.91 -0.27 13.08
C LEU A 266 -8.21 -0.89 11.71
N ASP A 267 -7.17 -1.28 10.96
CA ASP A 267 -7.33 -1.91 9.65
C ASP A 267 -7.92 -3.32 9.79
N ARG A 268 -7.52 -4.06 10.84
CA ARG A 268 -8.05 -5.39 11.13
C ARG A 268 -9.53 -5.36 11.50
N GLU A 269 -9.93 -4.42 12.35
CA GLU A 269 -11.32 -4.22 12.77
C GLU A 269 -12.22 -3.79 11.61
N ALA A 270 -11.74 -2.86 10.79
CA ALA A 270 -12.48 -2.38 9.62
C ALA A 270 -12.63 -3.46 8.53
N GLY A 271 -11.70 -4.44 8.48
CA GLY A 271 -11.65 -5.44 7.42
C GLY A 271 -11.31 -4.87 6.04
N PHE A 272 -11.22 -5.74 5.05
CA PHE A 272 -10.92 -5.34 3.67
C PHE A 272 -9.67 -4.44 3.54
N CYS A 273 -8.66 -4.73 4.35
CA CYS A 273 -7.40 -3.99 4.40
C CYS A 273 -6.21 -4.89 4.01
N PRO A 274 -6.20 -5.46 2.78
CA PRO A 274 -5.10 -6.33 2.37
C PRO A 274 -3.81 -5.53 2.28
N SER A 275 -2.80 -5.96 3.05
CA SER A 275 -1.48 -5.34 3.05
C SER A 275 -0.80 -5.49 1.70
N ALA A 276 -0.04 -4.47 1.26
CA ALA A 276 0.81 -4.57 0.08
C ALA A 276 1.78 -5.76 0.17
N ARG A 277 2.29 -6.04 1.37
CA ARG A 277 3.22 -7.16 1.62
C ARG A 277 2.65 -8.53 1.26
N LEU A 278 1.34 -8.74 1.42
CA LEU A 278 0.68 -9.99 1.03
C LEU A 278 0.72 -10.18 -0.48
N PHE A 279 0.47 -9.13 -1.26
CA PHE A 279 0.51 -9.19 -2.71
C PHE A 279 1.95 -9.26 -3.24
N GLU A 280 2.89 -8.56 -2.63
CA GLU A 280 4.32 -8.63 -2.96
C GLU A 280 4.87 -10.05 -2.69
N ALA A 281 4.55 -10.64 -1.54
CA ALA A 281 4.90 -12.03 -1.23
C ALA A 281 4.26 -13.02 -2.19
N ALA A 282 2.97 -12.85 -2.51
CA ALA A 282 2.28 -13.65 -3.51
C ALA A 282 2.95 -13.52 -4.88
N GLY A 283 3.27 -12.30 -5.32
CA GLY A 283 4.01 -12.05 -6.57
C GLY A 283 5.35 -12.79 -6.63
N ALA A 284 6.08 -12.82 -5.52
CA ALA A 284 7.34 -13.57 -5.37
C ALA A 284 7.13 -15.08 -5.23
N GLY A 285 5.91 -15.57 -5.05
CA GLY A 285 5.59 -16.99 -4.83
C GLY A 285 5.91 -17.47 -3.42
N THR A 286 5.92 -16.57 -2.43
CA THR A 286 6.27 -16.84 -1.04
C THR A 286 5.02 -17.08 -0.21
N CYS A 287 5.06 -18.10 0.65
CA CYS A 287 3.99 -18.35 1.63
C CYS A 287 3.88 -17.18 2.61
N ALA A 288 2.66 -16.72 2.88
CA ALA A 288 2.40 -15.71 3.90
C ALA A 288 1.62 -16.33 5.08
N ILE A 289 1.92 -15.84 6.28
CA ILE A 289 1.13 -16.05 7.50
C ILE A 289 0.58 -14.69 7.89
N SER A 290 -0.72 -14.59 8.11
CA SER A 290 -1.40 -13.34 8.49
C SER A 290 -2.40 -13.57 9.60
N GLU A 291 -2.64 -12.55 10.40
CA GLU A 291 -3.83 -12.51 11.25
C GLU A 291 -5.08 -12.52 10.40
N SER A 292 -6.18 -13.05 10.95
CA SER A 292 -7.49 -13.01 10.31
C SER A 292 -8.05 -11.57 10.26
N TRP A 293 -8.74 -11.24 9.18
CA TRP A 293 -9.49 -9.99 9.04
C TRP A 293 -10.69 -10.20 8.12
N PRO A 294 -11.82 -9.48 8.32
CA PRO A 294 -13.01 -9.60 7.49
C PRO A 294 -12.73 -9.34 6.00
N GLY A 295 -13.21 -10.22 5.12
CA GLY A 295 -13.02 -10.12 3.67
C GLY A 295 -11.70 -10.68 3.14
N MET A 296 -10.88 -11.36 3.95
CA MET A 296 -9.63 -11.99 3.51
C MET A 296 -9.84 -12.96 2.35
N ASP A 297 -10.92 -13.73 2.40
CA ASP A 297 -11.31 -14.75 1.42
C ASP A 297 -11.57 -14.19 0.01
N GLN A 298 -11.84 -12.89 -0.10
CA GLN A 298 -11.94 -12.23 -1.40
C GLN A 298 -10.58 -12.04 -2.08
N PHE A 299 -9.49 -12.06 -1.32
CA PHE A 299 -8.13 -11.85 -1.82
C PHE A 299 -7.33 -13.13 -1.88
N PHE A 300 -7.42 -13.97 -0.84
CA PHE A 300 -6.67 -15.22 -0.73
C PHE A 300 -7.53 -16.28 -0.02
N ASP A 301 -7.44 -17.54 -0.47
CA ASP A 301 -8.10 -18.68 0.16
C ASP A 301 -7.33 -19.13 1.42
N PRO A 302 -7.91 -18.95 2.64
CA PRO A 302 -7.26 -19.35 3.88
C PRO A 302 -6.92 -20.84 3.93
N GLY A 303 -5.70 -21.17 4.32
CA GLY A 303 -5.15 -22.53 4.39
C GLY A 303 -4.59 -23.06 3.07
N ASN A 304 -4.97 -22.50 1.94
CA ASN A 304 -4.52 -22.90 0.61
C ASN A 304 -3.60 -21.88 -0.09
N GLU A 305 -3.89 -20.59 0.07
CA GLU A 305 -3.15 -19.49 -0.57
C GLU A 305 -2.47 -18.58 0.48
N ILE A 306 -2.99 -18.61 1.72
CA ILE A 306 -2.45 -17.90 2.87
C ILE A 306 -2.67 -18.74 4.13
N LEU A 307 -1.72 -18.73 5.07
CA LEU A 307 -1.91 -19.31 6.39
C LEU A 307 -2.45 -18.25 7.35
N VAL A 308 -3.38 -18.63 8.20
CA VAL A 308 -3.99 -17.73 9.19
C VAL A 308 -3.49 -18.12 10.59
N ALA A 309 -3.09 -17.11 11.37
CA ALA A 309 -2.66 -17.27 12.75
C ALA A 309 -3.01 -16.00 13.56
N ASP A 310 -3.87 -16.14 14.56
CA ASP A 310 -4.32 -15.04 15.42
C ASP A 310 -3.60 -15.00 16.77
N SER A 311 -2.67 -15.94 16.99
CA SER A 311 -1.84 -16.04 18.22
C SER A 311 -0.41 -16.45 17.92
N SER A 312 0.50 -16.17 18.87
CA SER A 312 1.89 -16.62 18.80
C SER A 312 2.01 -18.14 18.70
N ASP A 313 1.16 -18.87 19.41
CA ASP A 313 1.19 -20.33 19.41
C ASP A 313 0.81 -20.92 18.06
N GLU A 314 -0.15 -20.29 17.36
CA GLU A 314 -0.53 -20.66 16.00
C GLU A 314 0.59 -20.35 15.00
N VAL A 315 1.25 -19.18 15.10
CA VAL A 315 2.43 -18.86 14.27
C VAL A 315 3.54 -19.88 14.52
N ALA A 316 3.87 -20.17 15.78
CA ALA A 316 4.89 -21.16 16.15
C ALA A 316 4.53 -22.57 15.64
N THR A 317 3.26 -22.96 15.72
CA THR A 317 2.74 -24.23 15.19
C THR A 317 2.93 -24.28 13.67
N HIS A 318 2.51 -23.25 12.94
CA HIS A 318 2.73 -23.20 11.49
C HIS A 318 4.20 -23.34 11.13
N ILE A 319 5.08 -22.56 11.76
CA ILE A 319 6.53 -22.60 11.49
C ILE A 319 7.14 -23.98 11.82
N SER A 320 6.64 -24.66 12.83
CA SER A 320 7.14 -25.98 13.23
C SER A 320 6.81 -27.09 12.23
N VAL A 321 5.61 -27.04 11.62
CA VAL A 321 5.12 -28.09 10.70
C VAL A 321 5.28 -27.71 9.21
N LEU A 322 5.48 -26.43 8.89
CA LEU A 322 5.62 -25.94 7.52
C LEU A 322 6.98 -26.36 6.95
N ASN A 323 6.99 -27.35 6.06
CA ASN A 323 8.18 -27.68 5.29
C ASN A 323 8.28 -26.83 4.01
N GLN A 324 9.42 -26.90 3.32
CA GLN A 324 9.70 -26.11 2.13
C GLN A 324 8.73 -26.40 0.99
N GLU A 325 8.36 -27.67 0.80
CA GLU A 325 7.45 -28.09 -0.27
C GLU A 325 6.05 -27.50 -0.10
N ARG A 326 5.50 -27.61 1.12
CA ARG A 326 4.18 -27.03 1.45
C ARG A 326 4.20 -25.51 1.36
N ALA A 327 5.25 -24.85 1.86
CA ALA A 327 5.39 -23.39 1.73
C ALA A 327 5.41 -22.96 0.27
N ALA A 328 6.19 -23.62 -0.58
CA ALA A 328 6.26 -23.37 -2.00
C ALA A 328 4.92 -23.63 -2.72
N LEU A 329 4.14 -24.64 -2.30
CA LEU A 329 2.82 -24.91 -2.87
C LEU A 329 1.84 -23.79 -2.55
N ILE A 330 1.78 -23.32 -1.29
CA ILE A 330 0.93 -22.22 -0.85
C ILE A 330 1.32 -20.94 -1.59
N GLY A 331 2.61 -20.60 -1.63
CA GLY A 331 3.10 -19.42 -2.32
C GLY A 331 2.79 -19.42 -3.83
N ARG A 332 2.91 -20.57 -4.51
CA ARG A 332 2.50 -20.70 -5.92
C ARG A 332 1.01 -20.44 -6.12
N ARG A 333 0.14 -21.02 -5.27
CA ARG A 333 -1.32 -20.80 -5.35
C ARG A 333 -1.68 -19.34 -5.11
N ALA A 334 -1.08 -18.71 -4.10
CA ALA A 334 -1.23 -17.29 -3.85
C ALA A 334 -0.83 -16.44 -5.07
N ARG A 335 0.30 -16.81 -5.72
CA ARG A 335 0.76 -16.13 -6.94
C ARG A 335 -0.20 -16.29 -8.10
N ASP A 336 -0.71 -17.49 -8.35
CA ASP A 336 -1.68 -17.76 -9.42
C ASP A 336 -2.97 -16.95 -9.21
N ARG A 337 -3.46 -16.89 -7.97
CA ARG A 337 -4.59 -16.04 -7.59
C ARG A 337 -4.30 -14.57 -7.85
N ALA A 338 -3.15 -14.09 -7.37
CA ALA A 338 -2.78 -12.68 -7.49
C ALA A 338 -2.54 -12.27 -8.96
N LEU A 339 -1.95 -13.11 -9.79
CA LEU A 339 -1.79 -12.87 -11.23
C LEU A 339 -3.12 -12.77 -11.97
N THR A 340 -4.10 -13.57 -11.59
CA THR A 340 -5.41 -13.60 -12.25
C THR A 340 -6.36 -12.48 -11.83
N GLN A 341 -6.19 -11.91 -10.62
CA GLN A 341 -7.21 -11.04 -10.05
C GLN A 341 -6.66 -9.77 -9.35
N HIS A 342 -5.38 -9.75 -8.98
CA HIS A 342 -4.85 -8.74 -8.07
C HIS A 342 -3.54 -8.10 -8.56
N THR A 343 -3.43 -7.83 -9.87
CA THR A 343 -2.37 -6.97 -10.41
C THR A 343 -2.86 -5.53 -10.49
N PHE A 344 -1.94 -4.56 -10.55
CA PHE A 344 -2.30 -3.16 -10.78
C PHE A 344 -2.97 -2.95 -12.14
N ALA A 345 -2.75 -3.82 -13.13
CA ALA A 345 -3.47 -3.78 -14.40
C ALA A 345 -4.99 -4.00 -14.22
N HIS A 346 -5.40 -4.91 -13.30
CA HIS A 346 -6.81 -5.08 -12.96
C HIS A 346 -7.37 -3.83 -12.28
N ARG A 347 -6.64 -3.27 -11.29
CA ARG A 347 -7.07 -2.04 -10.61
C ARG A 347 -7.18 -0.84 -11.55
N ALA A 348 -6.27 -0.74 -12.54
CA ALA A 348 -6.30 0.35 -13.49
C ALA A 348 -7.55 0.33 -14.39
N ILE A 349 -8.09 -0.86 -14.71
CA ILE A 349 -9.36 -0.99 -15.44
C ILE A 349 -10.50 -0.37 -14.62
N ASP A 350 -10.56 -0.69 -13.32
CA ASP A 350 -11.59 -0.18 -12.41
C ASP A 350 -11.47 1.35 -12.25
N VAL A 351 -10.25 1.84 -12.03
CA VAL A 351 -9.97 3.28 -11.88
C VAL A 351 -10.31 4.04 -13.16
N GLU A 352 -9.89 3.57 -14.34
CA GLU A 352 -10.23 4.20 -15.62
C GLU A 352 -11.74 4.33 -15.80
N ALA A 353 -12.49 3.26 -15.50
CA ALA A 353 -13.95 3.28 -15.60
C ALA A 353 -14.61 4.33 -14.67
N LEU A 354 -14.06 4.50 -13.44
CA LEU A 354 -14.51 5.52 -12.50
C LEU A 354 -14.19 6.94 -13.00
N LEU A 355 -12.96 7.16 -13.50
CA LEU A 355 -12.51 8.45 -14.01
C LEU A 355 -13.23 8.87 -15.29
N GLU A 356 -13.69 7.93 -16.12
CA GLU A 356 -14.48 8.19 -17.33
C GLU A 356 -15.98 8.38 -17.05
N GLY A 357 -16.41 8.34 -15.78
CA GLY A 357 -17.83 8.50 -15.40
C GLY A 357 -18.72 7.36 -15.88
N ARG A 358 -18.17 6.20 -16.15
CA ARG A 358 -18.91 5.00 -16.52
C ARG A 358 -19.59 4.42 -15.27
N ASP A 359 -20.76 4.89 -14.93
CA ASP A 359 -21.63 4.58 -13.78
C ASP A 359 -22.01 3.10 -13.60
N ARG A 360 -21.16 2.13 -14.01
CA ARG A 360 -21.52 0.71 -14.01
C ARG A 360 -20.42 -0.21 -13.51
N LEU A 361 -19.62 0.22 -12.56
CA LEU A 361 -18.91 -0.81 -11.78
C LEU A 361 -19.90 -1.39 -10.79
N PRO A 362 -20.11 -2.72 -10.76
CA PRO A 362 -20.94 -3.30 -9.72
C PRO A 362 -20.37 -2.87 -8.38
N ARG A 363 -21.22 -2.37 -7.49
CA ARG A 363 -20.90 -2.17 -6.07
C ARG A 363 -20.62 -3.56 -5.48
N THR A 364 -19.49 -4.16 -5.86
CA THR A 364 -19.04 -5.43 -5.30
C THR A 364 -18.29 -5.13 -4.01
N VAL A 365 -19.01 -4.55 -3.07
CA VAL A 365 -18.70 -4.62 -1.66
C VAL A 365 -19.88 -5.35 -1.05
N MET A 366 -19.90 -6.66 -1.17
CA MET A 366 -20.73 -7.51 -0.32
C MET A 366 -19.93 -7.91 0.90
#